data_cc63f4bf37cdc514e5a5bc8b71f8e7c0
#
_entry.id   cc63f4bf37cdc514e5a5bc8b71f8e7c0
#
_cell.length_a   1.000
_cell.length_b   1.000
_cell.length_c   1.000
_cell.angle_alpha   90.00
_cell.angle_beta   90.00
_cell.angle_gamma   90.00
#
_symmetry.space_group_name_H-M   'P 1'
#
loop_
_entity.id
_entity.type
_entity.pdbx_description
1 polymer ?
#
loop_
_entity_poly.entity_id
_entity_poly.type
_entity_poly.pdbx_seq_one_letter_code
_entity_poly.pdbx_strand_id
1 'polypeptide(L)'
;MSILLSAVSPTLQYIGVTLANPAGLVIKRGKVYVALGPNGSGKSTLAMILERGWNIAMNRIEGDRSATVVRRIEFSDIHSLTGSAGGYYQQRFEATANDDVPTVAEVVARRWNHQRWQCLCSALELSDIADKRINYLSSGELRKFLIAGMLDEDPDLLILDNPYIGLDEQSRLLLNSLISQMAAGGTAVMLLLCNPHDMPCFTDVVVPVKDLCIMPSVEVSGRVESMSSAFDTLFASDADIAQMPEYTMVEPSEGNVVELNDCRVAYSGRTILEHVDWQIAPGERWALLGRNGSGKSTLLSLIYADNPQGYRNNITLFGLRRGTGESIWDIKRRIAYISPEMHLYFNNDESVLRVVASGLSDYVGCYRTPAAEANELAIRWLATLGIAHLANRRFPTLSSGEQRLALLARTFMKNASLIILDEPLHGLDAERKRIVAEVIERRMADPSVALIYVTHYRNEIPRCVGHVKELSRNL
;
A
#
# COMPACT_ATOMS: atom_id res chain seq x y z
N MET A 1 -28.25 -21.24 -7.40
CA MET A 1 -27.73 -19.87 -7.42
C MET A 1 -27.92 -19.30 -8.82
N SER A 2 -28.60 -18.16 -8.94
CA SER A 2 -28.86 -17.50 -10.23
C SER A 2 -27.59 -16.79 -10.75
N ILE A 3 -27.46 -16.74 -12.07
CA ILE A 3 -26.43 -15.93 -12.74
C ILE A 3 -26.78 -14.46 -12.48
N LEU A 4 -25.79 -13.68 -12.02
CA LEU A 4 -25.91 -12.24 -11.85
C LEU A 4 -25.53 -11.52 -13.15
N LEU A 5 -24.36 -11.86 -13.71
CA LEU A 5 -23.86 -11.32 -14.97
C LEU A 5 -22.96 -12.33 -15.69
N SER A 6 -22.82 -12.17 -17.00
CA SER A 6 -21.95 -13.00 -17.85
C SER A 6 -21.24 -12.12 -18.87
N ALA A 7 -19.90 -12.04 -18.82
CA ALA A 7 -19.09 -11.39 -19.83
C ALA A 7 -18.69 -12.39 -20.91
N VAL A 8 -19.39 -12.36 -22.04
CA VAL A 8 -19.29 -13.40 -23.11
C VAL A 8 -18.39 -13.00 -24.28
N SER A 9 -18.03 -11.72 -24.41
CA SER A 9 -17.10 -11.28 -25.45
C SER A 9 -15.72 -11.92 -25.29
N PRO A 10 -15.08 -12.39 -26.38
CA PRO A 10 -13.73 -12.95 -26.35
C PRO A 10 -12.67 -11.90 -25.98
N THR A 11 -13.02 -10.61 -26.09
CA THR A 11 -12.22 -9.47 -25.65
C THR A 11 -13.13 -8.48 -24.94
N LEU A 12 -12.59 -7.88 -23.87
CA LEU A 12 -13.23 -6.83 -23.08
C LEU A 12 -12.36 -5.57 -23.10
N GLN A 13 -12.97 -4.38 -23.21
CA GLN A 13 -12.23 -3.12 -23.32
C GLN A 13 -12.70 -2.07 -22.31
N TYR A 14 -11.75 -1.31 -21.78
CA TYR A 14 -12.01 -0.11 -20.98
C TYR A 14 -10.83 0.86 -21.03
N ILE A 15 -11.11 2.13 -21.36
CA ILE A 15 -10.12 3.25 -21.42
C ILE A 15 -8.80 2.84 -22.12
N GLY A 16 -8.92 2.32 -23.34
CA GLY A 16 -7.75 1.97 -24.18
C GLY A 16 -7.02 0.67 -23.78
N VAL A 17 -7.45 -0.02 -22.74
CA VAL A 17 -6.93 -1.34 -22.37
C VAL A 17 -7.87 -2.43 -22.84
N THR A 18 -7.33 -3.47 -23.48
CA THR A 18 -8.05 -4.66 -23.94
C THR A 18 -7.61 -5.86 -23.13
N LEU A 19 -8.59 -6.59 -22.56
CA LEU A 19 -8.39 -7.89 -21.93
C LEU A 19 -8.88 -9.00 -22.84
N ALA A 20 -8.08 -10.03 -23.06
CA ALA A 20 -8.54 -11.27 -23.68
C ALA A 20 -9.43 -12.03 -22.68
N ASN A 21 -10.55 -12.59 -23.16
CA ASN A 21 -11.51 -13.34 -22.35
C ASN A 21 -12.01 -14.58 -23.12
N PRO A 22 -11.11 -15.52 -23.47
CA PRO A 22 -11.42 -16.62 -24.37
C PRO A 22 -12.45 -17.61 -23.81
N ALA A 23 -12.54 -17.74 -22.50
CA ALA A 23 -13.45 -18.68 -21.83
C ALA A 23 -14.78 -18.05 -21.40
N GLY A 24 -14.88 -16.71 -21.46
CA GLY A 24 -15.96 -15.97 -20.82
C GLY A 24 -15.86 -15.96 -19.31
N LEU A 25 -16.55 -15.03 -18.67
CA LEU A 25 -16.63 -14.91 -17.22
C LEU A 25 -18.08 -14.88 -16.77
N VAL A 26 -18.45 -15.80 -15.88
CA VAL A 26 -19.80 -15.87 -15.30
C VAL A 26 -19.74 -15.61 -13.81
N ILE A 27 -20.54 -14.65 -13.33
CA ILE A 27 -20.68 -14.31 -11.92
C ILE A 27 -22.07 -14.71 -11.44
N LYS A 28 -22.14 -15.49 -10.35
CA LYS A 28 -23.36 -15.99 -9.74
C LYS A 28 -23.57 -15.30 -8.39
N ARG A 29 -24.82 -15.06 -8.00
CA ARG A 29 -25.16 -14.48 -6.69
C ARG A 29 -24.68 -15.35 -5.53
N GLY A 30 -24.26 -14.73 -4.46
CA GLY A 30 -23.86 -15.42 -3.22
C GLY A 30 -22.56 -16.24 -3.35
N LYS A 31 -21.73 -15.96 -4.35
CA LYS A 31 -20.42 -16.60 -4.54
C LYS A 31 -19.28 -15.64 -4.30
N VAL A 32 -18.18 -16.16 -3.76
CA VAL A 32 -16.92 -15.42 -3.57
C VAL A 32 -15.94 -15.81 -4.66
N TYR A 33 -15.57 -14.82 -5.47
CA TYR A 33 -14.60 -14.91 -6.55
C TYR A 33 -13.27 -14.28 -6.10
N VAL A 34 -12.16 -14.84 -6.55
CA VAL A 34 -10.83 -14.24 -6.44
C VAL A 34 -10.27 -14.07 -7.85
N ALA A 35 -10.17 -12.82 -8.32
CA ALA A 35 -9.36 -12.51 -9.49
C ALA A 35 -7.89 -12.47 -9.07
N LEU A 36 -7.13 -13.49 -9.44
CA LEU A 36 -5.77 -13.75 -9.00
C LEU A 36 -4.77 -13.55 -10.12
N GLY A 37 -3.70 -12.81 -9.86
CA GLY A 37 -2.61 -12.62 -10.84
C GLY A 37 -1.58 -11.59 -10.39
N PRO A 38 -0.46 -11.46 -11.09
CA PRO A 38 0.58 -10.51 -10.78
C PRO A 38 0.10 -9.05 -10.90
N ASN A 39 0.88 -8.13 -10.35
CA ASN A 39 0.61 -6.70 -10.52
C ASN A 39 0.75 -6.34 -12.01
N GLY A 40 -0.17 -5.49 -12.51
CA GLY A 40 -0.23 -5.14 -13.95
C GLY A 40 -0.93 -6.16 -14.86
N SER A 41 -1.39 -7.30 -14.34
CA SER A 41 -2.03 -8.36 -15.16
C SER A 41 -3.39 -7.98 -15.77
N GLY A 42 -4.03 -6.88 -15.32
CA GLY A 42 -5.34 -6.43 -15.81
C GLY A 42 -6.50 -6.63 -14.84
N LYS A 43 -6.27 -7.06 -13.59
CA LYS A 43 -7.34 -7.28 -12.57
C LYS A 43 -8.18 -6.02 -12.32
N SER A 44 -7.53 -4.88 -12.07
CA SER A 44 -8.25 -3.61 -11.86
C SER A 44 -9.00 -3.16 -13.11
N THR A 45 -8.45 -3.44 -14.31
CA THR A 45 -9.18 -3.20 -15.59
C THR A 45 -10.42 -4.10 -15.68
N LEU A 46 -10.32 -5.37 -15.30
CA LEU A 46 -11.49 -6.27 -15.24
C LEU A 46 -12.54 -5.70 -14.29
N ALA A 47 -12.14 -5.26 -13.10
CA ALA A 47 -13.06 -4.63 -12.13
C ALA A 47 -13.76 -3.40 -12.69
N MET A 48 -13.03 -2.50 -13.38
CA MET A 48 -13.61 -1.32 -14.06
C MET A 48 -14.57 -1.71 -15.18
N ILE A 49 -14.28 -2.77 -15.93
CA ILE A 49 -15.19 -3.30 -16.96
C ILE A 49 -16.49 -3.78 -16.34
N LEU A 50 -16.43 -4.53 -15.25
CA LEU A 50 -17.60 -5.04 -14.54
C LEU A 50 -18.41 -3.92 -13.90
N GLU A 51 -17.80 -2.85 -13.44
CA GLU A 51 -18.45 -1.68 -12.84
C GLU A 51 -19.06 -0.75 -13.91
N ARG A 52 -18.28 -0.39 -14.94
CA ARG A 52 -18.61 0.72 -15.89
C ARG A 52 -18.60 0.33 -17.35
N GLY A 53 -18.08 -0.84 -17.71
CA GLY A 53 -17.84 -1.24 -19.10
C GLY A 53 -19.07 -1.73 -19.87
N TRP A 54 -20.23 -1.80 -19.24
CA TRP A 54 -21.47 -2.32 -19.84
C TRP A 54 -21.96 -1.52 -21.07
N ASN A 55 -21.62 -0.21 -21.12
CA ASN A 55 -22.04 0.68 -22.22
C ASN A 55 -21.12 0.60 -23.46
N ILE A 56 -20.03 -0.16 -23.36
CA ILE A 56 -19.08 -0.30 -24.46
C ILE A 56 -19.62 -1.42 -25.38
N ALA A 57 -19.99 -1.09 -26.61
CA ALA A 57 -20.63 -2.02 -27.55
C ALA A 57 -19.84 -3.32 -27.79
N MET A 58 -18.49 -3.26 -27.66
CA MET A 58 -17.63 -4.43 -27.79
C MET A 58 -17.66 -5.36 -26.56
N ASN A 59 -18.09 -4.85 -25.40
CA ASN A 59 -18.20 -5.62 -24.18
C ASN A 59 -19.60 -6.23 -24.10
N ARG A 60 -19.77 -7.41 -24.64
CA ARG A 60 -21.05 -8.10 -24.48
C ARG A 60 -21.14 -8.69 -23.07
N ILE A 61 -21.75 -7.91 -22.17
CA ILE A 61 -22.04 -8.29 -20.79
C ILE A 61 -23.55 -8.54 -20.69
N GLU A 62 -23.94 -9.77 -20.41
CA GLU A 62 -25.31 -10.21 -20.26
C GLU A 62 -25.70 -10.13 -18.75
N GLY A 63 -26.89 -9.62 -18.48
CA GLY A 63 -27.44 -9.41 -17.13
C GLY A 63 -28.41 -8.24 -17.13
N ASP A 64 -29.15 -8.06 -16.04
CA ASP A 64 -30.04 -6.89 -15.89
C ASP A 64 -29.24 -5.73 -15.28
N ARG A 65 -28.70 -4.88 -16.14
CA ARG A 65 -27.92 -3.72 -15.70
C ARG A 65 -28.76 -2.70 -14.91
N SER A 66 -30.02 -2.52 -15.27
CA SER A 66 -30.88 -1.52 -14.62
C SER A 66 -31.18 -1.90 -13.15
N ALA A 67 -31.10 -3.21 -12.86
CA ALA A 67 -31.35 -3.77 -11.54
C ALA A 67 -30.06 -4.23 -10.83
N THR A 68 -28.87 -4.22 -11.48
CA THR A 68 -27.62 -4.73 -10.90
C THR A 68 -26.76 -3.59 -10.38
N VAL A 69 -26.58 -3.52 -9.05
CA VAL A 69 -25.70 -2.55 -8.38
C VAL A 69 -24.31 -3.17 -8.23
N VAL A 70 -23.33 -2.67 -8.98
CA VAL A 70 -21.92 -3.04 -8.84
C VAL A 70 -21.18 -1.93 -8.10
N ARG A 71 -20.40 -2.31 -7.09
CA ARG A 71 -19.55 -1.38 -6.32
C ARG A 71 -18.13 -1.90 -6.26
N ARG A 72 -17.17 -0.99 -6.50
CA ARG A 72 -15.75 -1.27 -6.42
C ARG A 72 -15.10 -0.39 -5.34
N ILE A 73 -14.28 -0.99 -4.51
CA ILE A 73 -13.47 -0.30 -3.50
C ILE A 73 -12.01 -0.36 -3.92
N GLU A 74 -11.39 0.80 -4.04
CA GLU A 74 -9.98 0.97 -4.31
C GLU A 74 -9.31 1.81 -3.21
N PHE A 75 -8.06 1.52 -2.88
CA PHE A 75 -7.35 2.27 -1.81
C PHE A 75 -7.16 3.75 -2.16
N SER A 76 -7.10 4.11 -3.44
CA SER A 76 -7.01 5.48 -3.94
C SER A 76 -8.27 6.34 -3.70
N ASP A 77 -9.38 5.73 -3.30
CA ASP A 77 -10.68 6.41 -3.15
C ASP A 77 -10.72 7.42 -1.99
N ILE A 78 -9.65 7.50 -1.17
CA ILE A 78 -9.50 8.54 -0.13
C ILE A 78 -9.66 9.95 -0.68
N HIS A 79 -9.14 10.24 -1.88
CA HIS A 79 -9.21 11.57 -2.46
C HIS A 79 -10.64 12.00 -2.80
N SER A 80 -11.51 11.04 -3.08
CA SER A 80 -12.94 11.31 -3.33
C SER A 80 -13.70 11.71 -2.05
N LEU A 81 -13.19 11.31 -0.87
CA LEU A 81 -13.81 11.63 0.44
C LEU A 81 -13.34 12.97 1.00
N THR A 82 -12.11 13.38 0.73
CA THR A 82 -11.54 14.62 1.28
C THR A 82 -11.90 15.86 0.47
N GLY A 83 -12.35 15.70 -0.79
CA GLY A 83 -12.66 16.85 -1.67
C GLY A 83 -11.44 17.70 -2.05
N SER A 84 -10.25 17.36 -1.55
CA SER A 84 -9.01 18.11 -1.75
C SER A 84 -8.04 17.31 -2.62
N ALA A 85 -7.87 17.73 -3.87
CA ALA A 85 -6.75 17.30 -4.68
C ALA A 85 -5.49 18.04 -4.15
N GLY A 86 -4.59 17.32 -3.44
CA GLY A 86 -3.23 17.77 -3.27
C GLY A 86 -2.81 18.30 -1.90
N GLY A 87 -3.15 17.66 -0.80
CA GLY A 87 -2.44 17.88 0.47
C GLY A 87 -1.02 17.28 0.41
N TYR A 88 0.03 18.05 0.78
CA TYR A 88 1.37 17.49 0.93
C TYR A 88 1.43 16.57 2.16
N TYR A 89 2.15 15.45 2.04
CA TYR A 89 2.37 14.49 3.14
C TYR A 89 2.80 15.17 4.46
N GLN A 90 3.61 16.21 4.38
CA GLN A 90 4.09 16.98 5.54
C GLN A 90 2.99 17.75 6.27
N GLN A 91 1.94 18.18 5.58
CA GLN A 91 0.80 18.90 6.18
C GLN A 91 0.04 18.05 7.22
N ARG A 92 0.19 16.73 7.18
CA ARG A 92 -0.41 15.81 8.15
C ARG A 92 0.06 16.08 9.59
N PHE A 93 1.24 16.64 9.76
CA PHE A 93 1.85 16.92 11.07
C PHE A 93 1.72 18.40 11.50
N GLU A 94 1.14 19.26 10.65
CA GLU A 94 0.90 20.66 10.93
C GLU A 94 -0.48 20.85 11.57
N ALA A 95 -0.53 21.43 12.79
CA ALA A 95 -1.76 21.59 13.56
C ALA A 95 -2.79 22.55 12.92
N THR A 96 -2.38 23.43 12.03
CA THR A 96 -3.18 24.53 11.48
C THR A 96 -3.61 24.37 10.03
N ALA A 97 -3.01 23.46 9.28
CA ALA A 97 -3.23 23.34 7.82
C ALA A 97 -4.49 22.54 7.41
N ASN A 98 -5.28 22.04 8.38
CA ASN A 98 -6.28 21.00 8.11
C ASN A 98 -7.71 21.36 8.54
N ASP A 99 -8.02 22.65 8.77
CA ASP A 99 -9.35 23.03 9.28
C ASP A 99 -10.50 22.76 8.29
N ASP A 100 -10.20 22.64 6.99
CA ASP A 100 -11.19 22.36 5.95
C ASP A 100 -11.44 20.86 5.69
N VAL A 101 -10.65 19.95 6.30
CA VAL A 101 -10.84 18.51 6.11
C VAL A 101 -11.93 17.98 7.04
N PRO A 102 -12.98 17.31 6.50
CA PRO A 102 -14.09 16.84 7.32
C PRO A 102 -13.66 15.74 8.30
N THR A 103 -14.37 15.66 9.43
CA THR A 103 -14.26 14.53 10.35
C THR A 103 -15.02 13.31 9.79
N VAL A 104 -14.71 12.13 10.33
CA VAL A 104 -15.44 10.90 9.99
C VAL A 104 -16.93 11.06 10.26
N ALA A 105 -17.31 11.63 11.41
CA ALA A 105 -18.71 11.88 11.77
C ALA A 105 -19.41 12.80 10.77
N GLU A 106 -18.75 13.84 10.28
CA GLU A 106 -19.31 14.77 9.27
C GLU A 106 -19.54 14.08 7.92
N VAL A 107 -18.62 13.20 7.50
CA VAL A 107 -18.80 12.45 6.24
C VAL A 107 -19.94 11.45 6.36
N VAL A 108 -20.01 10.72 7.48
CA VAL A 108 -21.10 9.79 7.77
C VAL A 108 -22.44 10.50 7.77
N ALA A 109 -22.55 11.63 8.47
CA ALA A 109 -23.81 12.39 8.56
C ALA A 109 -24.28 12.91 7.19
N ARG A 110 -23.36 13.19 6.26
CA ARG A 110 -23.68 13.72 4.93
C ARG A 110 -24.01 12.65 3.89
N ARG A 111 -23.48 11.42 4.02
CA ARG A 111 -23.46 10.46 2.92
C ARG A 111 -24.08 9.11 3.26
N TRP A 112 -24.22 8.72 4.54
CA TRP A 112 -24.51 7.33 4.92
C TRP A 112 -25.71 7.21 5.86
N ASN A 113 -26.31 6.01 5.91
CA ASN A 113 -27.37 5.68 6.84
C ASN A 113 -26.80 5.53 8.27
N HIS A 114 -27.27 6.37 9.20
CA HIS A 114 -26.73 6.45 10.56
C HIS A 114 -26.90 5.15 11.37
N GLN A 115 -28.00 4.44 11.23
CA GLN A 115 -28.22 3.16 11.96
C GLN A 115 -27.28 2.08 11.46
N ARG A 116 -27.11 1.99 10.14
CA ARG A 116 -26.22 1.01 9.52
C ARG A 116 -24.76 1.31 9.83
N TRP A 117 -24.37 2.57 9.82
CA TRP A 117 -23.06 3.01 10.26
C TRP A 117 -22.73 2.54 11.68
N GLN A 118 -23.65 2.66 12.67
CA GLN A 118 -23.42 2.20 14.04
C GLN A 118 -23.11 0.69 14.11
N CYS A 119 -23.84 -0.12 13.35
CA CYS A 119 -23.56 -1.56 13.26
C CYS A 119 -22.19 -1.83 12.64
N LEU A 120 -21.84 -1.14 11.56
CA LEU A 120 -20.56 -1.30 10.86
C LEU A 120 -19.40 -0.76 11.70
N CYS A 121 -19.58 0.32 12.44
CA CYS A 121 -18.62 0.87 13.39
C CYS A 121 -18.22 -0.15 14.46
N SER A 122 -19.21 -0.81 15.06
CA SER A 122 -18.94 -1.89 16.03
C SER A 122 -18.22 -3.07 15.39
N ALA A 123 -18.67 -3.52 14.22
CA ALA A 123 -18.11 -4.68 13.52
C ALA A 123 -16.68 -4.45 13.02
N LEU A 124 -16.33 -3.21 12.66
CA LEU A 124 -15.03 -2.83 12.12
C LEU A 124 -14.10 -2.18 13.15
N GLU A 125 -14.52 -2.08 14.42
CA GLU A 125 -13.77 -1.41 15.50
C GLU A 125 -13.40 0.05 15.14
N LEU A 126 -14.38 0.81 14.68
CA LEU A 126 -14.22 2.21 14.24
C LEU A 126 -14.79 3.22 15.24
N SER A 127 -15.20 2.79 16.44
CA SER A 127 -15.89 3.65 17.42
C SER A 127 -15.07 4.88 17.82
N ASP A 128 -13.74 4.73 17.87
CA ASP A 128 -12.82 5.78 18.35
C ASP A 128 -12.36 6.77 17.27
N ILE A 129 -12.86 6.64 16.03
CA ILE A 129 -12.40 7.49 14.91
C ILE A 129 -13.40 8.58 14.53
N ALA A 130 -14.58 8.61 15.13
CA ALA A 130 -15.67 9.52 14.74
C ALA A 130 -15.22 10.99 14.69
N ASP A 131 -14.46 11.44 15.69
CA ASP A 131 -13.98 12.81 15.81
C ASP A 131 -12.66 13.07 15.07
N LYS A 132 -12.05 12.02 14.49
CA LYS A 132 -10.84 12.20 13.70
C LYS A 132 -11.15 12.80 12.33
N ARG A 133 -10.31 13.72 11.89
CA ARG A 133 -10.34 14.16 10.48
C ARG A 133 -9.84 13.03 9.58
N ILE A 134 -10.39 12.91 8.37
CA ILE A 134 -10.12 11.79 7.45
C ILE A 134 -8.63 11.66 7.13
N ASN A 135 -7.91 12.79 7.01
CA ASN A 135 -6.47 12.80 6.75
C ASN A 135 -5.60 12.34 7.94
N TYR A 136 -6.18 12.24 9.15
CA TYR A 136 -5.49 11.71 10.34
C TYR A 136 -5.77 10.23 10.60
N LEU A 137 -6.58 9.59 9.77
CA LEU A 137 -6.77 8.14 9.86
C LEU A 137 -5.47 7.42 9.45
N SER A 138 -5.13 6.38 10.19
CA SER A 138 -4.11 5.43 9.73
C SER A 138 -4.60 4.72 8.47
N SER A 139 -3.69 4.14 7.70
CA SER A 139 -4.03 3.40 6.48
C SER A 139 -5.06 2.27 6.73
N GLY A 140 -4.97 1.59 7.87
CA GLY A 140 -5.93 0.57 8.29
C GLY A 140 -7.29 1.14 8.69
N GLU A 141 -7.33 2.21 9.49
CA GLU A 141 -8.59 2.87 9.90
C GLU A 141 -9.32 3.43 8.68
N LEU A 142 -8.58 4.08 7.78
CA LEU A 142 -9.13 4.61 6.54
C LEU A 142 -9.76 3.52 5.68
N ARG A 143 -9.08 2.38 5.55
CA ARG A 143 -9.57 1.26 4.75
C ARG A 143 -10.83 0.66 5.35
N LYS A 144 -10.86 0.44 6.66
CA LYS A 144 -12.07 0.00 7.37
C LYS A 144 -13.22 0.99 7.17
N PHE A 145 -12.93 2.30 7.20
CA PHE A 145 -13.89 3.36 6.96
C PHE A 145 -14.46 3.34 5.53
N LEU A 146 -13.60 3.18 4.51
CA LEU A 146 -14.02 3.04 3.12
C LEU A 146 -14.91 1.81 2.91
N ILE A 147 -14.52 0.66 3.50
CA ILE A 147 -15.32 -0.57 3.45
C ILE A 147 -16.70 -0.34 4.09
N ALA A 148 -16.76 0.29 5.27
CA ALA A 148 -18.02 0.61 5.92
C ALA A 148 -18.95 1.44 5.03
N GLY A 149 -18.40 2.47 4.36
CA GLY A 149 -19.17 3.33 3.47
C GLY A 149 -19.78 2.62 2.27
N MET A 150 -19.07 1.64 1.74
CA MET A 150 -19.56 0.88 0.59
C MET A 150 -20.56 -0.22 0.93
N LEU A 151 -20.50 -0.70 2.17
CA LEU A 151 -21.50 -1.65 2.70
C LEU A 151 -22.85 -1.00 2.98
N ASP A 152 -22.92 0.32 3.00
CA ASP A 152 -24.18 1.05 3.21
C ASP A 152 -25.16 0.92 2.02
N GLU A 153 -24.71 0.57 0.82
CA GLU A 153 -25.48 0.59 -0.42
C GLU A 153 -26.05 -0.77 -0.89
N ASP A 154 -25.87 -1.89 -0.16
CA ASP A 154 -26.32 -3.26 -0.53
C ASP A 154 -26.01 -3.65 -2.00
N PRO A 155 -24.76 -3.76 -2.40
CA PRO A 155 -24.43 -4.09 -3.78
C PRO A 155 -24.80 -5.54 -4.14
N ASP A 156 -25.21 -5.78 -5.40
CA ASP A 156 -25.35 -7.13 -5.95
C ASP A 156 -24.00 -7.78 -6.23
N LEU A 157 -23.02 -6.97 -6.63
CA LEU A 157 -21.62 -7.35 -6.81
C LEU A 157 -20.72 -6.34 -6.09
N LEU A 158 -19.97 -6.80 -5.10
CA LEU A 158 -18.92 -6.04 -4.44
C LEU A 158 -17.56 -6.47 -4.95
N ILE A 159 -16.76 -5.53 -5.46
CA ILE A 159 -15.39 -5.75 -5.91
C ILE A 159 -14.43 -5.04 -4.96
N LEU A 160 -13.51 -5.79 -4.36
CA LEU A 160 -12.51 -5.28 -3.42
C LEU A 160 -11.11 -5.41 -4.03
N ASP A 161 -10.47 -4.27 -4.31
CA ASP A 161 -9.11 -4.27 -4.89
C ASP A 161 -8.07 -4.30 -3.77
N ASN A 162 -7.35 -5.41 -3.66
CA ASN A 162 -6.33 -5.68 -2.65
C ASN A 162 -6.81 -5.36 -1.20
N PRO A 163 -7.91 -5.97 -0.73
CA PRO A 163 -8.59 -5.58 0.50
C PRO A 163 -7.75 -5.75 1.77
N TYR A 164 -6.73 -6.60 1.73
CA TYR A 164 -5.90 -6.93 2.90
C TYR A 164 -4.70 -6.03 3.12
N ILE A 165 -4.39 -5.14 2.17
CA ILE A 165 -3.28 -4.21 2.30
C ILE A 165 -3.51 -3.30 3.53
N GLY A 166 -2.54 -3.13 4.44
CA GLY A 166 -2.62 -2.26 5.61
C GLY A 166 -3.53 -2.74 6.74
N LEU A 167 -4.07 -3.95 6.66
CA LEU A 167 -4.84 -4.56 7.73
C LEU A 167 -3.95 -5.46 8.58
N ASP A 168 -4.02 -5.30 9.91
CA ASP A 168 -3.46 -6.28 10.85
C ASP A 168 -4.29 -7.58 10.82
N GLU A 169 -3.78 -8.63 11.43
CA GLU A 169 -4.38 -9.96 11.42
C GLU A 169 -5.83 -9.96 11.93
N GLN A 170 -6.10 -9.24 13.01
CA GLN A 170 -7.44 -9.15 13.60
C GLN A 170 -8.42 -8.44 12.64
N SER A 171 -8.01 -7.34 12.03
CA SER A 171 -8.81 -6.60 11.04
C SER A 171 -9.08 -7.44 9.80
N ARG A 172 -8.12 -8.29 9.38
CA ARG A 172 -8.29 -9.23 8.27
C ARG A 172 -9.34 -10.30 8.59
N LEU A 173 -9.33 -10.86 9.80
CA LEU A 173 -10.34 -11.83 10.24
C LEU A 173 -11.75 -11.21 10.27
N LEU A 174 -11.88 -9.99 10.76
CA LEU A 174 -13.15 -9.25 10.75
C LEU A 174 -13.67 -9.01 9.33
N LEU A 175 -12.80 -8.55 8.42
CA LEU A 175 -13.18 -8.34 7.03
C LEU A 175 -13.62 -9.65 6.37
N ASN A 176 -12.91 -10.75 6.60
CA ASN A 176 -13.27 -12.07 6.10
C ASN A 176 -14.65 -12.52 6.59
N SER A 177 -14.96 -12.29 7.87
CA SER A 177 -16.28 -12.59 8.42
C SER A 177 -17.38 -11.78 7.73
N LEU A 178 -17.17 -10.48 7.50
CA LEU A 178 -18.12 -9.63 6.79
C LEU A 178 -18.35 -10.08 5.34
N ILE A 179 -17.27 -10.37 4.60
CA ILE A 179 -17.35 -10.88 3.21
C ILE A 179 -18.17 -12.17 3.16
N SER A 180 -17.90 -13.10 4.08
CA SER A 180 -18.62 -14.37 4.17
C SER A 180 -20.11 -14.16 4.45
N GLN A 181 -20.46 -13.24 5.37
CA GLN A 181 -21.84 -12.90 5.69
C GLN A 181 -22.57 -12.28 4.50
N MET A 182 -21.94 -11.37 3.77
CA MET A 182 -22.51 -10.76 2.57
C MET A 182 -22.79 -11.78 1.47
N ALA A 183 -21.83 -12.70 1.24
CA ALA A 183 -22.00 -13.77 0.28
C ALA A 183 -23.17 -14.69 0.69
N ALA A 184 -23.28 -15.06 1.96
CA ALA A 184 -24.42 -15.80 2.49
C ALA A 184 -25.75 -15.06 2.33
N GLY A 185 -25.76 -13.71 2.38
CA GLY A 185 -26.90 -12.85 2.10
C GLY A 185 -27.27 -12.72 0.62
N GLY A 186 -26.47 -13.31 -0.30
CA GLY A 186 -26.75 -13.31 -1.74
C GLY A 186 -25.92 -12.33 -2.58
N THR A 187 -25.13 -11.46 -1.96
CA THR A 187 -24.17 -10.58 -2.65
C THR A 187 -23.07 -11.42 -3.31
N ALA A 188 -22.77 -11.19 -4.60
CA ALA A 188 -21.56 -11.71 -5.19
C ALA A 188 -20.37 -10.86 -4.74
N VAL A 189 -19.24 -11.48 -4.35
CA VAL A 189 -18.04 -10.74 -3.94
C VAL A 189 -16.87 -11.15 -4.84
N MET A 190 -16.13 -10.18 -5.36
CA MET A 190 -14.91 -10.41 -6.12
C MET A 190 -13.73 -9.72 -5.43
N LEU A 191 -12.76 -10.50 -4.99
CA LEU A 191 -11.50 -10.02 -4.42
C LEU A 191 -10.44 -9.99 -5.51
N LEU A 192 -9.76 -8.86 -5.72
CA LEU A 192 -8.61 -8.80 -6.61
C LEU A 192 -7.37 -9.02 -5.75
N LEU A 193 -6.67 -10.11 -5.93
CA LEU A 193 -5.51 -10.48 -5.12
C LEU A 193 -4.26 -10.66 -5.99
N CYS A 194 -3.11 -10.32 -5.41
CA CYS A 194 -1.81 -10.49 -6.02
C CYS A 194 -0.94 -11.56 -5.33
N ASN A 195 -1.52 -12.30 -4.38
CA ASN A 195 -0.84 -13.39 -3.68
C ASN A 195 -1.82 -14.55 -3.47
N PRO A 196 -1.52 -15.77 -3.96
CA PRO A 196 -2.40 -16.93 -3.77
C PRO A 196 -2.59 -17.32 -2.30
N HIS A 197 -1.59 -17.05 -1.44
CA HIS A 197 -1.68 -17.33 0.00
C HIS A 197 -2.60 -16.36 0.78
N ASP A 198 -3.05 -15.28 0.12
CA ASP A 198 -4.02 -14.36 0.70
C ASP A 198 -5.47 -14.76 0.42
N MET A 199 -5.71 -15.82 -0.34
CA MET A 199 -7.07 -16.28 -0.64
C MET A 199 -7.79 -16.76 0.62
N PRO A 200 -9.00 -16.24 0.93
CA PRO A 200 -9.79 -16.73 2.04
C PRO A 200 -10.23 -18.20 1.84
N CYS A 201 -10.31 -18.95 2.92
CA CYS A 201 -10.73 -20.36 2.88
C CYS A 201 -12.15 -20.57 2.32
N PHE A 202 -13.01 -19.55 2.39
CA PHE A 202 -14.37 -19.54 1.87
C PHE A 202 -14.46 -19.10 0.38
N THR A 203 -13.34 -18.96 -0.34
CA THR A 203 -13.34 -18.68 -1.78
C THR A 203 -14.02 -19.83 -2.55
N ASP A 204 -14.94 -19.49 -3.44
CA ASP A 204 -15.62 -20.47 -4.30
C ASP A 204 -14.90 -20.66 -5.62
N VAL A 205 -14.49 -19.54 -6.27
CA VAL A 205 -13.97 -19.55 -7.64
C VAL A 205 -12.75 -18.65 -7.74
N VAL A 206 -11.69 -19.16 -8.36
CA VAL A 206 -10.52 -18.37 -8.75
C VAL A 206 -10.62 -18.05 -10.24
N VAL A 207 -10.41 -16.78 -10.57
CA VAL A 207 -10.31 -16.25 -11.94
C VAL A 207 -8.87 -15.82 -12.16
N PRO A 208 -8.00 -16.67 -12.72
CA PRO A 208 -6.62 -16.29 -12.97
C PRO A 208 -6.54 -15.23 -14.08
N VAL A 209 -5.71 -14.18 -13.85
CA VAL A 209 -5.51 -13.10 -14.81
C VAL A 209 -4.02 -12.90 -15.02
N LYS A 210 -3.52 -13.05 -16.23
CA LYS A 210 -2.10 -12.88 -16.58
C LYS A 210 -1.97 -12.23 -17.96
N ASP A 211 -1.02 -11.32 -18.12
CA ASP A 211 -0.68 -10.69 -19.40
C ASP A 211 -1.90 -10.13 -20.15
N LEU A 212 -2.77 -9.42 -19.43
CA LEU A 212 -4.05 -8.91 -19.93
C LEU A 212 -5.00 -9.99 -20.49
N CYS A 213 -4.90 -11.22 -20.00
CA CYS A 213 -5.77 -12.34 -20.36
C CYS A 213 -6.48 -12.89 -19.12
N ILE A 214 -7.82 -12.99 -19.21
CA ILE A 214 -8.66 -13.67 -18.23
C ILE A 214 -8.64 -15.17 -18.60
N MET A 215 -8.02 -15.96 -17.76
CA MET A 215 -7.91 -17.40 -17.95
C MET A 215 -9.20 -18.11 -17.50
N PRO A 216 -9.41 -19.38 -17.88
CA PRO A 216 -10.57 -20.15 -17.42
C PRO A 216 -10.68 -20.16 -15.89
N SER A 217 -11.89 -19.91 -15.40
CA SER A 217 -12.19 -19.91 -13.98
C SER A 217 -12.07 -21.32 -13.38
N VAL A 218 -11.53 -21.40 -12.15
CA VAL A 218 -11.30 -22.66 -11.42
C VAL A 218 -12.16 -22.67 -10.16
N GLU A 219 -13.02 -23.69 -10.00
CA GLU A 219 -13.75 -23.88 -8.75
C GLU A 219 -12.85 -24.49 -7.67
N VAL A 220 -12.75 -23.79 -6.52
CA VAL A 220 -11.85 -24.16 -5.40
C VAL A 220 -12.58 -24.38 -4.09
N SER A 221 -13.91 -24.30 -4.07
CA SER A 221 -14.73 -24.41 -2.85
C SER A 221 -14.25 -25.52 -1.91
N GLY A 222 -13.82 -25.15 -0.71
CA GLY A 222 -13.29 -26.06 0.32
C GLY A 222 -11.89 -26.64 0.06
N ARG A 223 -11.16 -26.18 -0.99
CA ARG A 223 -9.84 -26.69 -1.37
C ARG A 223 -8.78 -25.59 -1.54
N VAL A 224 -9.04 -24.39 -1.01
CA VAL A 224 -8.16 -23.23 -1.20
C VAL A 224 -6.73 -23.50 -0.76
N GLU A 225 -6.53 -24.06 0.45
CA GLU A 225 -5.20 -24.32 1.01
C GLU A 225 -4.38 -25.32 0.18
N SER A 226 -5.05 -26.37 -0.36
CA SER A 226 -4.37 -27.37 -1.18
C SER A 226 -4.10 -26.93 -2.63
N MET A 227 -4.79 -25.88 -3.09
CA MET A 227 -4.69 -25.38 -4.47
C MET A 227 -3.93 -24.07 -4.61
N SER A 228 -3.63 -23.36 -3.52
CA SER A 228 -2.94 -22.06 -3.58
C SER A 228 -1.61 -22.14 -4.32
N SER A 229 -0.79 -23.15 -4.05
CA SER A 229 0.50 -23.35 -4.71
C SER A 229 0.40 -23.66 -6.22
N ALA A 230 -0.74 -24.16 -6.70
CA ALA A 230 -0.95 -24.41 -8.14
C ALA A 230 -0.96 -23.10 -8.95
N PHE A 231 -1.20 -21.98 -8.29
CA PHE A 231 -1.24 -20.65 -8.91
C PHE A 231 0.11 -19.90 -8.87
N ASP A 232 1.14 -20.42 -8.21
CA ASP A 232 2.45 -19.76 -8.10
C ASP A 232 3.10 -19.49 -9.46
N THR A 233 2.83 -20.35 -10.46
CA THR A 233 3.32 -20.19 -11.84
C THR A 233 2.77 -18.95 -12.56
N LEU A 234 1.69 -18.33 -12.05
CA LEU A 234 1.18 -17.08 -12.59
C LEU A 234 2.13 -15.89 -12.37
N PHE A 235 3.00 -15.99 -11.35
CA PHE A 235 3.76 -14.87 -10.79
C PHE A 235 5.22 -14.79 -11.25
N ALA A 236 5.59 -15.46 -12.36
CA ALA A 236 6.94 -15.32 -12.92
C ALA A 236 7.25 -13.85 -13.26
N SER A 237 8.47 -13.38 -12.96
CA SER A 237 8.92 -12.01 -13.13
C SER A 237 10.18 -11.95 -14.01
N ASP A 238 10.33 -10.84 -14.77
CA ASP A 238 11.51 -10.49 -15.56
C ASP A 238 12.60 -9.75 -14.75
N ALA A 239 12.54 -9.83 -13.42
CA ALA A 239 13.51 -9.16 -12.55
C ALA A 239 14.91 -9.78 -12.73
N ASP A 240 15.90 -8.92 -12.85
CA ASP A 240 17.31 -9.31 -12.97
C ASP A 240 18.14 -8.70 -11.84
N ILE A 241 18.26 -9.44 -10.75
CA ILE A 241 19.03 -9.01 -9.57
C ILE A 241 20.53 -8.84 -9.89
N ALA A 242 21.04 -9.41 -10.98
CA ALA A 242 22.42 -9.17 -11.41
C ALA A 242 22.62 -7.73 -11.91
N GLN A 243 21.57 -7.03 -12.32
CA GLN A 243 21.62 -5.61 -12.69
C GLN A 243 21.67 -4.66 -11.48
N MET A 244 21.52 -5.18 -10.25
CA MET A 244 21.57 -4.35 -9.04
C MET A 244 22.84 -3.49 -9.06
N PRO A 245 22.70 -2.16 -8.94
CA PRO A 245 23.83 -1.25 -8.89
C PRO A 245 24.74 -1.55 -7.70
N GLU A 246 26.06 -1.43 -7.91
CA GLU A 246 27.00 -1.42 -6.81
C GLU A 246 26.87 -0.13 -6.01
N TYR A 247 26.99 -0.25 -4.69
CA TYR A 247 27.01 0.89 -3.79
C TYR A 247 28.43 1.25 -3.41
N THR A 248 28.70 2.55 -3.35
CA THR A 248 29.88 3.04 -2.64
C THR A 248 29.65 2.82 -1.15
N MET A 249 30.65 2.31 -0.42
CA MET A 249 30.51 2.18 1.03
C MET A 249 30.22 3.52 1.65
N VAL A 250 29.25 3.57 2.55
CA VAL A 250 28.87 4.78 3.27
C VAL A 250 29.85 4.99 4.43
N GLU A 251 30.35 6.22 4.58
CA GLU A 251 31.16 6.55 5.77
C GLU A 251 30.31 6.38 7.03
N PRO A 252 30.79 5.61 8.03
CA PRO A 252 30.08 5.46 9.30
C PRO A 252 29.87 6.81 9.97
N SER A 253 28.70 7.01 10.55
CA SER A 253 28.42 8.18 11.37
C SER A 253 29.27 8.15 12.64
N GLU A 254 29.78 9.30 13.09
CA GLU A 254 30.33 9.43 14.44
C GLU A 254 29.20 9.30 15.46
N GLY A 255 29.23 8.24 16.26
CA GLY A 255 28.16 7.92 17.23
C GLY A 255 26.94 7.24 16.61
N ASN A 256 25.84 7.25 17.35
CA ASN A 256 24.59 6.61 16.94
C ASN A 256 23.93 7.33 15.76
N VAL A 257 23.28 6.54 14.89
CA VAL A 257 22.49 7.05 13.78
C VAL A 257 21.20 7.68 14.29
N VAL A 258 20.59 7.07 15.31
CA VAL A 258 19.37 7.55 15.97
C VAL A 258 19.55 7.44 17.47
N GLU A 259 19.23 8.52 18.19
CA GLU A 259 19.07 8.53 19.65
C GLU A 259 17.80 9.27 20.01
N LEU A 260 16.86 8.54 20.58
CA LEU A 260 15.64 9.07 21.17
C LEU A 260 15.70 8.83 22.67
N ASN A 261 15.55 9.89 23.47
CA ASN A 261 15.59 9.80 24.92
C ASN A 261 14.33 10.44 25.50
N ASP A 262 13.50 9.63 26.16
CA ASP A 262 12.26 10.03 26.82
C ASP A 262 11.32 10.83 25.88
N CYS A 263 11.19 10.37 24.64
CA CYS A 263 10.41 11.08 23.64
C CYS A 263 8.90 10.94 23.88
N ARG A 264 8.22 12.09 23.77
CA ARG A 264 6.77 12.20 23.90
C ARG A 264 6.17 12.98 22.73
N VAL A 265 5.08 12.47 22.17
CA VAL A 265 4.29 13.16 21.13
C VAL A 265 2.81 13.09 21.48
N ALA A 266 2.16 14.24 21.44
CA ALA A 266 0.72 14.35 21.67
C ALA A 266 0.06 15.29 20.66
N TYR A 267 -1.16 14.95 20.22
CA TYR A 267 -1.99 15.77 19.35
C TYR A 267 -3.37 15.98 20.00
N SER A 268 -3.83 17.23 20.04
CA SER A 268 -5.15 17.59 20.59
C SER A 268 -5.42 16.99 21.97
N GLY A 269 -4.41 16.99 22.86
CA GLY A 269 -4.52 16.45 24.20
C GLY A 269 -4.39 14.92 24.32
N ARG A 270 -4.33 14.18 23.20
CA ARG A 270 -4.12 12.73 23.19
C ARG A 270 -2.63 12.41 23.02
N THR A 271 -2.06 11.68 23.96
CA THR A 271 -0.68 11.17 23.85
C THR A 271 -0.63 9.99 22.89
N ILE A 272 0.25 10.08 21.89
CA ILE A 272 0.50 9.02 20.89
C ILE A 272 1.76 8.24 21.24
N LEU A 273 2.82 8.94 21.65
CA LEU A 273 4.08 8.35 22.10
C LEU A 273 4.39 8.91 23.48
N GLU A 274 4.86 8.07 24.38
CA GLU A 274 5.25 8.45 25.74
C GLU A 274 6.42 7.58 26.21
N HIS A 275 7.42 8.23 26.81
CA HIS A 275 8.63 7.60 27.33
C HIS A 275 9.32 6.67 26.32
N VAL A 276 9.48 7.13 25.06
CA VAL A 276 10.14 6.34 24.03
C VAL A 276 11.65 6.58 24.06
N ASP A 277 12.38 5.53 24.44
CA ASP A 277 13.84 5.45 24.35
C ASP A 277 14.23 4.50 23.22
N TRP A 278 15.10 4.94 22.31
CA TRP A 278 15.60 4.09 21.24
C TRP A 278 16.95 4.60 20.75
N GLN A 279 17.91 3.70 20.67
CA GLN A 279 19.24 3.95 20.13
C GLN A 279 19.52 2.99 18.99
N ILE A 280 20.05 3.51 17.89
CA ILE A 280 20.45 2.73 16.70
C ILE A 280 21.87 3.13 16.34
N ALA A 281 22.80 2.18 16.44
CA ALA A 281 24.18 2.35 16.01
C ALA A 281 24.32 2.18 14.48
N PRO A 282 25.41 2.68 13.87
CA PRO A 282 25.73 2.38 12.47
C PRO A 282 25.72 0.87 12.23
N GLY A 283 25.08 0.43 11.12
CA GLY A 283 25.01 -0.97 10.75
C GLY A 283 23.99 -1.82 11.50
N GLU A 284 23.33 -1.29 12.53
CA GLU A 284 22.24 -2.02 13.18
C GLU A 284 20.99 -2.09 12.32
N ARG A 285 20.29 -3.20 12.39
CA ARG A 285 19.12 -3.52 11.58
C ARG A 285 17.97 -3.92 12.48
N TRP A 286 16.97 -3.04 12.52
CA TRP A 286 15.86 -3.11 13.44
C TRP A 286 14.55 -3.40 12.72
N ALA A 287 13.74 -4.33 13.22
CA ALA A 287 12.32 -4.40 12.90
C ALA A 287 11.52 -3.56 13.89
N LEU A 288 10.69 -2.65 13.38
CA LEU A 288 9.72 -1.91 14.18
C LEU A 288 8.35 -2.55 14.01
N LEU A 289 7.87 -3.19 15.06
CA LEU A 289 6.59 -3.88 15.12
C LEU A 289 5.57 -3.11 15.98
N GLY A 290 4.30 -3.36 15.76
CA GLY A 290 3.21 -2.79 16.56
C GLY A 290 1.90 -2.78 15.78
N ARG A 291 0.77 -2.80 16.50
CA ARG A 291 -0.57 -2.73 15.90
C ARG A 291 -0.81 -1.41 15.16
N ASN A 292 -1.85 -1.37 14.34
CA ASN A 292 -2.29 -0.12 13.74
C ASN A 292 -2.67 0.89 14.84
N GLY A 293 -2.22 2.15 14.66
CA GLY A 293 -2.44 3.21 15.65
C GLY A 293 -1.51 3.18 16.88
N SER A 294 -0.47 2.31 16.93
CA SER A 294 0.53 2.30 18.02
C SER A 294 1.56 3.44 17.95
N GLY A 295 1.50 4.29 16.94
CA GLY A 295 2.42 5.44 16.82
C GLY A 295 3.66 5.19 15.95
N LYS A 296 3.76 4.09 15.20
CA LYS A 296 4.93 3.79 14.33
C LYS A 296 5.24 4.91 13.35
N SER A 297 4.25 5.36 12.56
CA SER A 297 4.44 6.44 11.59
C SER A 297 4.79 7.77 12.28
N THR A 298 4.26 8.02 13.50
CA THR A 298 4.64 9.19 14.31
C THR A 298 6.09 9.10 14.77
N LEU A 299 6.55 7.92 15.20
CA LEU A 299 7.95 7.70 15.59
C LEU A 299 8.89 7.88 14.38
N LEU A 300 8.55 7.31 13.23
CA LEU A 300 9.33 7.49 12.00
C LEU A 300 9.37 8.95 11.56
N SER A 301 8.29 9.72 11.73
CA SER A 301 8.26 11.15 11.37
C SER A 301 9.21 12.00 12.23
N LEU A 302 9.45 11.61 13.48
CA LEU A 302 10.49 12.24 14.31
C LEU A 302 11.89 11.97 13.74
N ILE A 303 12.17 10.72 13.36
CA ILE A 303 13.47 10.30 12.82
C ILE A 303 13.71 10.92 11.42
N TYR A 304 12.70 10.95 10.56
CA TYR A 304 12.78 11.56 9.22
C TYR A 304 12.70 13.08 9.23
N ALA A 305 12.63 13.70 10.42
CA ALA A 305 12.61 15.14 10.65
C ALA A 305 11.41 15.90 10.02
N ASP A 306 10.28 15.22 9.79
CA ASP A 306 9.02 15.82 9.30
C ASP A 306 8.12 16.29 10.45
N ASN A 307 8.31 15.79 11.66
CA ASN A 307 7.47 16.12 12.80
C ASN A 307 8.01 17.36 13.56
N PRO A 308 7.26 18.46 13.62
CA PRO A 308 7.71 19.68 14.33
C PRO A 308 7.88 19.46 15.85
N GLN A 309 7.21 18.45 16.45
CA GLN A 309 7.44 18.12 17.86
C GLN A 309 8.82 17.50 18.12
N GLY A 310 9.57 17.13 17.08
CA GLY A 310 10.96 16.71 17.19
C GLY A 310 11.86 17.75 17.88
N TYR A 311 11.56 19.05 17.72
CA TYR A 311 12.32 20.14 18.38
C TYR A 311 12.07 20.26 19.89
N ARG A 312 11.00 19.67 20.40
CA ARG A 312 10.66 19.65 21.84
C ARG A 312 11.14 18.39 22.54
N ASN A 313 11.62 17.41 21.78
CA ASN A 313 12.09 16.13 22.28
C ASN A 313 13.62 16.07 22.32
N ASN A 314 14.15 15.16 23.13
CA ASN A 314 15.59 14.91 23.18
C ASN A 314 15.97 13.89 22.11
N ILE A 315 16.24 14.40 20.91
CA ILE A 315 16.53 13.60 19.70
C ILE A 315 17.90 14.00 19.16
N THR A 316 18.75 13.02 18.94
CA THR A 316 20.02 13.16 18.22
C THR A 316 19.98 12.26 16.99
N LEU A 317 20.27 12.81 15.81
CA LEU A 317 20.32 12.08 14.55
C LEU A 317 21.70 12.27 13.93
N PHE A 318 22.39 11.17 13.65
CA PHE A 318 23.75 11.19 13.08
C PHE A 318 24.73 12.06 13.90
N GLY A 319 24.62 12.03 15.23
CA GLY A 319 25.42 12.83 16.14
C GLY A 319 24.98 14.31 16.27
N LEU A 320 23.96 14.76 15.51
CA LEU A 320 23.44 16.13 15.53
C LEU A 320 22.16 16.20 16.37
N ARG A 321 22.18 16.96 17.45
CA ARG A 321 21.01 17.17 18.30
C ARG A 321 20.00 18.08 17.58
N ARG A 322 18.71 17.69 17.61
CA ARG A 322 17.63 18.48 17.01
C ARG A 322 17.47 19.83 17.73
N GLY A 323 17.40 20.92 16.93
CA GLY A 323 17.22 22.29 17.43
C GLY A 323 18.53 23.02 17.77
N THR A 324 19.68 22.53 17.34
CA THR A 324 20.98 23.18 17.56
C THR A 324 21.51 23.96 16.33
N GLY A 325 20.66 24.17 15.32
CA GLY A 325 21.00 24.90 14.09
C GLY A 325 21.20 24.04 12.87
N GLU A 326 20.98 22.73 12.97
CA GLU A 326 21.02 21.80 11.86
C GLU A 326 19.85 22.03 10.87
N SER A 327 20.13 21.83 9.58
CA SER A 327 19.09 21.82 8.55
C SER A 327 18.38 20.46 8.51
N ILE A 328 17.07 20.46 8.31
CA ILE A 328 16.32 19.22 8.02
C ILE A 328 16.89 18.47 6.81
N TRP A 329 17.46 19.19 5.85
CA TRP A 329 18.07 18.62 4.66
C TRP A 329 19.36 17.87 4.95
N ASP A 330 20.15 18.28 5.96
CA ASP A 330 21.37 17.58 6.40
C ASP A 330 21.03 16.21 6.96
N ILE A 331 19.87 16.08 7.60
CA ILE A 331 19.33 14.81 8.07
C ILE A 331 18.76 14.00 6.90
N LYS A 332 17.89 14.61 6.10
CA LYS A 332 17.21 13.91 5.00
C LYS A 332 18.17 13.38 3.94
N ARG A 333 19.29 14.05 3.69
CA ARG A 333 20.34 13.53 2.79
C ARG A 333 20.90 12.18 3.20
N ARG A 334 20.92 11.89 4.50
CA ARG A 334 21.46 10.65 5.08
C ARG A 334 20.42 9.54 5.22
N ILE A 335 19.14 9.82 4.92
CA ILE A 335 18.02 8.88 5.08
C ILE A 335 17.39 8.57 3.72
N ALA A 336 17.28 7.27 3.39
CA ALA A 336 16.40 6.79 2.33
C ALA A 336 15.09 6.31 2.98
N TYR A 337 13.95 6.84 2.52
CA TYR A 337 12.66 6.59 3.16
C TYR A 337 11.58 6.23 2.16
N ILE A 338 10.80 5.22 2.49
CA ILE A 338 9.54 4.89 1.83
C ILE A 338 8.48 4.55 2.87
N SER A 339 7.24 5.01 2.62
CA SER A 339 6.06 4.65 3.41
C SER A 339 4.86 4.36 2.50
N PRO A 340 3.81 3.70 3.01
CA PRO A 340 2.55 3.52 2.28
C PRO A 340 1.91 4.85 1.91
N GLU A 341 2.00 5.84 2.78
CA GLU A 341 1.43 7.18 2.55
C GLU A 341 2.16 7.93 1.44
N MET A 342 3.47 7.72 1.26
CA MET A 342 4.21 8.34 0.16
C MET A 342 3.60 7.98 -1.20
N HIS A 343 3.11 6.76 -1.37
CA HIS A 343 2.42 6.34 -2.58
C HIS A 343 1.15 7.17 -2.85
N LEU A 344 0.38 7.48 -1.81
CA LEU A 344 -0.86 8.27 -1.94
C LEU A 344 -0.60 9.74 -2.30
N TYR A 345 0.52 10.31 -1.83
CA TYR A 345 0.85 11.72 -2.01
C TYR A 345 1.86 11.98 -3.13
N PHE A 346 2.41 10.93 -3.74
CA PHE A 346 3.33 11.07 -4.88
C PHE A 346 2.54 11.33 -6.17
N ASN A 347 1.89 12.51 -6.22
CA ASN A 347 1.13 12.91 -7.40
C ASN A 347 2.06 13.58 -8.40
N ASN A 348 2.65 12.79 -9.29
CA ASN A 348 3.54 13.28 -10.32
C ASN A 348 3.20 12.64 -11.67
N ASP A 349 2.95 13.49 -12.68
CA ASP A 349 2.55 13.08 -14.02
C ASP A 349 3.75 12.80 -14.95
N GLU A 350 4.90 12.55 -14.37
CA GLU A 350 6.15 12.26 -15.06
C GLU A 350 6.31 10.78 -15.42
N SER A 351 7.31 10.51 -16.27
CA SER A 351 7.66 9.12 -16.58
C SER A 351 8.24 8.40 -15.36
N VAL A 352 8.08 7.08 -15.32
CA VAL A 352 8.64 6.21 -14.27
C VAL A 352 10.15 6.43 -14.11
N LEU A 353 10.87 6.56 -15.23
CA LEU A 353 12.31 6.83 -15.23
C LEU A 353 12.64 8.11 -14.46
N ARG A 354 11.92 9.21 -14.73
CA ARG A 354 12.15 10.48 -14.03
C ARG A 354 11.78 10.42 -12.57
N VAL A 355 10.70 9.72 -12.23
CA VAL A 355 10.30 9.46 -10.84
C VAL A 355 11.41 8.74 -10.10
N VAL A 356 11.96 7.66 -10.66
CA VAL A 356 13.04 6.88 -10.02
C VAL A 356 14.31 7.72 -9.91
N ALA A 357 14.74 8.38 -11.00
CA ALA A 357 15.95 9.22 -11.01
C ALA A 357 15.89 10.37 -10.00
N SER A 358 14.67 10.87 -9.66
CA SER A 358 14.47 11.88 -8.62
C SER A 358 14.86 11.39 -7.21
N GLY A 359 15.12 10.10 -7.02
CA GLY A 359 15.57 9.53 -5.75
C GLY A 359 16.93 10.03 -5.25
N LEU A 360 17.76 10.58 -6.14
CA LEU A 360 19.00 11.28 -5.77
C LEU A 360 18.73 12.69 -5.21
N SER A 361 17.51 13.20 -5.31
CA SER A 361 17.11 14.48 -4.75
C SER A 361 16.49 14.29 -3.35
N ASP A 362 16.67 15.29 -2.49
CA ASP A 362 16.19 15.25 -1.09
C ASP A 362 14.70 15.59 -0.95
N TYR A 363 14.04 15.98 -2.02
CA TYR A 363 12.62 16.35 -2.02
C TYR A 363 11.76 15.36 -2.82
N VAL A 364 10.48 15.31 -2.48
CA VAL A 364 9.50 14.49 -3.19
C VAL A 364 9.04 15.26 -4.44
N GLY A 365 9.22 14.65 -5.62
CA GLY A 365 8.82 15.24 -6.90
C GLY A 365 9.96 15.32 -7.91
N CYS A 366 9.63 15.72 -9.15
CA CYS A 366 10.56 15.79 -10.29
C CYS A 366 10.78 17.22 -10.75
N TYR A 367 11.32 18.09 -9.87
CA TYR A 367 11.47 19.53 -10.13
C TYR A 367 12.67 19.88 -11.03
N ARG A 368 13.59 18.95 -11.24
CA ARG A 368 14.77 19.14 -12.10
C ARG A 368 14.90 18.01 -13.09
N THR A 369 15.51 18.29 -14.25
CA THR A 369 15.89 17.24 -15.19
C THR A 369 17.05 16.45 -14.62
N PRO A 370 16.92 15.11 -14.44
CA PRO A 370 18.00 14.28 -13.95
C PRO A 370 19.22 14.30 -14.90
N ALA A 371 20.41 14.17 -14.34
CA ALA A 371 21.64 13.95 -15.13
C ALA A 371 21.59 12.57 -15.83
N ALA A 372 22.43 12.40 -16.85
CA ALA A 372 22.49 11.15 -17.63
C ALA A 372 22.82 9.95 -16.75
N GLU A 373 23.78 10.10 -15.83
CA GLU A 373 24.20 9.07 -14.88
C GLU A 373 23.08 8.66 -13.93
N ALA A 374 22.22 9.62 -13.54
CA ALA A 374 21.05 9.33 -12.71
C ALA A 374 20.01 8.50 -13.48
N ASN A 375 19.85 8.76 -14.78
CA ASN A 375 18.94 7.97 -15.62
C ASN A 375 19.48 6.54 -15.84
N GLU A 376 20.78 6.37 -16.07
CA GLU A 376 21.39 5.04 -16.20
C GLU A 376 21.24 4.22 -14.90
N LEU A 377 21.50 4.84 -13.75
CA LEU A 377 21.31 4.21 -12.45
C LEU A 377 19.85 3.83 -12.24
N ALA A 378 18.91 4.71 -12.62
CA ALA A 378 17.47 4.44 -12.51
C ALA A 378 17.03 3.26 -13.40
N ILE A 379 17.55 3.16 -14.64
CA ILE A 379 17.27 2.04 -15.54
C ILE A 379 17.75 0.71 -14.91
N ARG A 380 18.95 0.67 -14.33
CA ARG A 380 19.47 -0.52 -13.64
C ARG A 380 18.57 -0.91 -12.47
N TRP A 381 18.11 0.04 -11.65
CA TRP A 381 17.15 -0.25 -10.57
C TRP A 381 15.80 -0.77 -11.08
N LEU A 382 15.28 -0.19 -12.17
CA LEU A 382 14.06 -0.68 -12.80
C LEU A 382 14.21 -2.11 -13.33
N ALA A 383 15.38 -2.44 -13.92
CA ALA A 383 15.69 -3.81 -14.37
C ALA A 383 15.82 -4.79 -13.19
N THR A 384 16.51 -4.38 -12.12
CA THR A 384 16.64 -5.17 -10.89
C THR A 384 15.27 -5.57 -10.31
N LEU A 385 14.29 -4.66 -10.36
CA LEU A 385 12.95 -4.90 -9.85
C LEU A 385 11.95 -5.43 -10.92
N GLY A 386 12.42 -5.73 -12.15
CA GLY A 386 11.59 -6.32 -13.22
C GLY A 386 10.58 -5.38 -13.86
N ILE A 387 10.79 -4.07 -13.77
CA ILE A 387 9.88 -3.05 -14.32
C ILE A 387 10.55 -2.10 -15.32
N ALA A 388 11.69 -2.50 -15.92
CA ALA A 388 12.40 -1.67 -16.91
C ALA A 388 11.53 -1.32 -18.14
N HIS A 389 10.65 -2.22 -18.56
CA HIS A 389 9.71 -2.01 -19.66
C HIS A 389 8.70 -0.87 -19.42
N LEU A 390 8.55 -0.43 -18.15
CA LEU A 390 7.66 0.66 -17.75
C LEU A 390 8.36 2.03 -17.71
N ALA A 391 9.67 2.11 -17.97
CA ALA A 391 10.50 3.31 -17.78
C ALA A 391 9.90 4.58 -18.43
N ASN A 392 9.34 4.45 -19.63
CA ASN A 392 8.76 5.56 -20.40
C ASN A 392 7.26 5.78 -20.15
N ARG A 393 6.61 4.93 -19.36
CA ARG A 393 5.20 5.10 -19.02
C ARG A 393 5.02 6.20 -17.98
N ARG A 394 3.88 6.86 -17.99
CA ARG A 394 3.51 7.87 -16.98
C ARG A 394 3.22 7.17 -15.66
N PHE A 395 3.83 7.64 -14.58
CA PHE A 395 3.73 7.03 -13.26
C PHE A 395 2.26 6.81 -12.79
N PRO A 396 1.30 7.76 -12.96
CA PRO A 396 -0.08 7.55 -12.54
C PRO A 396 -0.83 6.47 -13.33
N THR A 397 -0.31 6.04 -14.48
CA THR A 397 -0.95 4.99 -15.30
C THR A 397 -0.55 3.57 -14.89
N LEU A 398 0.36 3.45 -13.95
CA LEU A 398 0.80 2.17 -13.41
C LEU A 398 -0.22 1.60 -12.43
N SER A 399 -0.22 0.26 -12.28
CA SER A 399 -0.92 -0.38 -11.16
C SER A 399 -0.27 0.01 -9.82
N SER A 400 -1.03 -0.10 -8.73
CA SER A 400 -0.53 0.23 -7.38
C SER A 400 0.75 -0.52 -7.00
N GLY A 401 0.88 -1.79 -7.39
CA GLY A 401 2.10 -2.57 -7.16
C GLY A 401 3.29 -2.11 -7.99
N GLU A 402 3.08 -1.74 -9.26
CA GLU A 402 4.13 -1.19 -10.12
C GLU A 402 4.58 0.19 -9.63
N GLN A 403 3.66 1.04 -9.20
CA GLN A 403 3.99 2.32 -8.56
C GLN A 403 4.82 2.09 -7.30
N ARG A 404 4.47 1.09 -6.48
CA ARG A 404 5.23 0.72 -5.28
C ARG A 404 6.65 0.31 -5.60
N LEU A 405 6.85 -0.53 -6.62
CA LEU A 405 8.19 -0.94 -7.09
C LEU A 405 9.00 0.26 -7.60
N ALA A 406 8.37 1.17 -8.35
CA ALA A 406 9.05 2.39 -8.81
C ALA A 406 9.48 3.29 -7.64
N LEU A 407 8.67 3.42 -6.59
CA LEU A 407 9.03 4.16 -5.38
C LEU A 407 10.11 3.45 -4.54
N LEU A 408 10.13 2.11 -4.52
CA LEU A 408 11.23 1.35 -3.93
C LEU A 408 12.52 1.55 -4.73
N ALA A 409 12.47 1.47 -6.07
CA ALA A 409 13.61 1.80 -6.92
C ALA A 409 14.13 3.21 -6.62
N ARG A 410 13.23 4.19 -6.53
CA ARG A 410 13.55 5.58 -6.15
C ARG A 410 14.25 5.67 -4.79
N THR A 411 13.78 4.92 -3.80
CA THR A 411 14.37 4.88 -2.45
C THR A 411 15.78 4.31 -2.49
N PHE A 412 16.01 3.25 -3.26
CA PHE A 412 17.31 2.62 -3.43
C PHE A 412 18.28 3.40 -4.32
N MET A 413 17.86 4.43 -5.05
CA MET A 413 18.78 5.34 -5.75
C MET A 413 19.76 6.02 -4.79
N LYS A 414 19.35 6.21 -3.55
CA LYS A 414 20.08 7.00 -2.55
C LYS A 414 21.09 6.12 -1.80
N ASN A 415 22.35 6.58 -1.75
CA ASN A 415 23.38 5.96 -0.91
C ASN A 415 23.31 6.54 0.52
N ALA A 416 22.35 6.07 1.30
CA ALA A 416 22.02 6.60 2.61
C ALA A 416 22.65 5.78 3.75
N SER A 417 22.98 6.47 4.87
CA SER A 417 23.48 5.84 6.11
C SER A 417 22.35 5.15 6.91
N LEU A 418 21.11 5.60 6.72
CA LEU A 418 19.91 4.99 7.31
C LEU A 418 18.88 4.74 6.21
N ILE A 419 18.38 3.52 6.15
CA ILE A 419 17.27 3.14 5.26
C ILE A 419 16.05 2.86 6.14
N ILE A 420 14.93 3.52 5.87
CA ILE A 420 13.66 3.32 6.55
C ILE A 420 12.67 2.78 5.53
N LEU A 421 12.23 1.55 5.72
CA LEU A 421 11.28 0.86 4.87
C LEU A 421 10.00 0.59 5.66
N ASP A 422 8.99 1.43 5.45
CA ASP A 422 7.69 1.28 6.10
C ASP A 422 6.77 0.45 5.20
N GLU A 423 6.52 -0.79 5.63
CA GLU A 423 5.72 -1.80 4.94
C GLU A 423 6.12 -2.01 3.46
N PRO A 424 7.41 -2.21 3.13
CA PRO A 424 7.89 -2.17 1.75
C PRO A 424 7.29 -3.25 0.85
N LEU A 425 6.92 -4.40 1.41
CA LEU A 425 6.38 -5.55 0.67
C LEU A 425 4.87 -5.49 0.45
N HIS A 426 4.22 -4.47 1.00
CA HIS A 426 2.76 -4.32 0.96
C HIS A 426 2.24 -4.13 -0.47
N GLY A 427 1.22 -4.91 -0.88
CA GLY A 427 0.61 -4.83 -2.22
C GLY A 427 1.45 -5.42 -3.34
N LEU A 428 2.59 -6.05 -3.02
CA LEU A 428 3.40 -6.78 -4.00
C LEU A 428 2.94 -8.25 -4.07
N ASP A 429 3.05 -8.82 -5.26
CA ASP A 429 2.88 -10.26 -5.47
C ASP A 429 4.04 -11.06 -4.85
N ALA A 430 3.86 -12.38 -4.74
CA ALA A 430 4.79 -13.26 -4.04
C ALA A 430 6.22 -13.19 -4.61
N GLU A 431 6.36 -13.18 -5.92
CA GLU A 431 7.68 -13.14 -6.58
C GLU A 431 8.36 -11.79 -6.39
N ARG A 432 7.61 -10.69 -6.53
CA ARG A 432 8.14 -9.34 -6.29
C ARG A 432 8.52 -9.12 -4.83
N LYS A 433 7.77 -9.69 -3.87
CA LYS A 433 8.16 -9.72 -2.46
C LYS A 433 9.52 -10.41 -2.28
N ARG A 434 9.72 -11.56 -2.91
CA ARG A 434 10.99 -12.30 -2.85
C ARG A 434 12.16 -11.48 -3.41
N ILE A 435 11.95 -10.82 -4.56
CA ILE A 435 12.96 -9.97 -5.21
C ILE A 435 13.33 -8.78 -4.32
N VAL A 436 12.33 -8.07 -3.80
CA VAL A 436 12.58 -6.91 -2.92
C VAL A 436 13.29 -7.35 -1.63
N ALA A 437 12.91 -8.48 -1.04
CA ALA A 437 13.59 -9.03 0.14
C ALA A 437 15.07 -9.33 -0.17
N GLU A 438 15.37 -9.93 -1.33
CA GLU A 438 16.76 -10.20 -1.75
C GLU A 438 17.56 -8.91 -2.01
N VAL A 439 16.94 -7.89 -2.61
CA VAL A 439 17.56 -6.56 -2.78
C VAL A 439 17.91 -5.95 -1.43
N ILE A 440 17.01 -6.04 -0.45
CA ILE A 440 17.25 -5.55 0.91
C ILE A 440 18.43 -6.29 1.54
N GLU A 441 18.45 -7.63 1.46
CA GLU A 441 19.56 -8.44 2.00
C GLU A 441 20.90 -8.05 1.40
N ARG A 442 20.98 -7.89 0.07
CA ARG A 442 22.20 -7.48 -0.62
C ARG A 442 22.62 -6.05 -0.26
N ARG A 443 21.65 -5.11 -0.12
CA ARG A 443 21.96 -3.73 0.29
C ARG A 443 22.50 -3.69 1.70
N MET A 444 22.00 -4.54 2.59
CA MET A 444 22.44 -4.67 3.97
C MET A 444 23.77 -5.46 4.12
N ALA A 445 24.42 -5.87 3.05
CA ALA A 445 25.79 -6.38 3.12
C ALA A 445 26.82 -5.31 3.53
N ASP A 446 26.51 -4.01 3.30
CA ASP A 446 27.30 -2.89 3.82
C ASP A 446 27.13 -2.78 5.35
N PRO A 447 28.18 -2.99 6.15
CA PRO A 447 28.10 -3.00 7.61
C PRO A 447 27.89 -1.61 8.22
N SER A 448 28.01 -0.53 7.46
CA SER A 448 27.85 0.85 7.93
C SER A 448 26.41 1.35 7.81
N VAL A 449 25.56 0.68 7.02
CA VAL A 449 24.18 1.10 6.76
C VAL A 449 23.25 0.54 7.81
N ALA A 450 22.54 1.44 8.50
CA ALA A 450 21.47 1.08 9.43
C ALA A 450 20.14 0.88 8.70
N LEU A 451 19.28 0.01 9.23
CA LEU A 451 17.95 -0.29 8.71
C LEU A 451 16.88 -0.18 9.80
N ILE A 452 15.79 0.51 9.48
CA ILE A 452 14.51 0.39 10.19
C ILE A 452 13.51 -0.24 9.21
N TYR A 453 13.11 -1.47 9.48
CA TYR A 453 12.14 -2.23 8.71
C TYR A 453 10.82 -2.32 9.46
N VAL A 454 9.76 -1.73 8.95
CA VAL A 454 8.45 -1.74 9.59
C VAL A 454 7.55 -2.73 8.88
N THR A 455 6.96 -3.63 9.64
CA THR A 455 5.96 -4.58 9.14
C THR A 455 5.01 -5.00 10.25
N HIS A 456 3.83 -5.50 9.86
CA HIS A 456 2.89 -6.17 10.77
C HIS A 456 3.10 -7.69 10.79
N TYR A 457 3.86 -8.23 9.83
CA TYR A 457 4.05 -9.67 9.61
C TYR A 457 5.45 -10.10 10.01
N ARG A 458 5.57 -10.93 11.04
CA ARG A 458 6.89 -11.44 11.51
C ARG A 458 7.62 -12.27 10.46
N ASN A 459 6.88 -12.97 9.59
CA ASN A 459 7.44 -13.77 8.49
C ASN A 459 7.97 -12.94 7.30
N GLU A 460 7.66 -11.64 7.24
CA GLU A 460 8.20 -10.72 6.24
C GLU A 460 9.49 -10.00 6.67
N ILE A 461 9.94 -10.23 7.92
CA ILE A 461 11.16 -9.61 8.43
C ILE A 461 12.37 -10.20 7.69
N PRO A 462 13.21 -9.36 7.05
CA PRO A 462 14.43 -9.84 6.39
C PRO A 462 15.39 -10.54 7.35
N ARG A 463 16.15 -11.52 6.87
CA ARG A 463 17.10 -12.30 7.69
C ARG A 463 18.22 -11.44 8.26
N CYS A 464 18.58 -10.36 7.58
CA CYS A 464 19.59 -9.41 8.04
C CYS A 464 19.20 -8.63 9.29
N VAL A 465 17.93 -8.62 9.68
CA VAL A 465 17.42 -7.91 10.86
C VAL A 465 17.79 -8.67 12.13
N GLY A 466 18.56 -8.01 13.02
CA GLY A 466 19.04 -8.60 14.28
C GLY A 466 18.29 -8.11 15.53
N HIS A 467 17.52 -7.02 15.42
CA HIS A 467 16.89 -6.37 16.55
C HIS A 467 15.40 -6.12 16.30
N VAL A 468 14.61 -6.12 17.37
CA VAL A 468 13.17 -5.86 17.29
C VAL A 468 12.78 -4.81 18.33
N LYS A 469 12.07 -3.78 17.89
CA LYS A 469 11.40 -2.79 18.73
C LYS A 469 9.90 -2.96 18.58
N GLU A 470 9.20 -3.23 19.66
CA GLU A 470 7.73 -3.29 19.65
C GLU A 470 7.14 -2.03 20.27
N LEU A 471 6.20 -1.40 19.57
CA LEU A 471 5.39 -0.31 20.11
C LEU A 471 4.04 -0.87 20.55
N SER A 472 3.78 -0.78 21.86
CA SER A 472 2.46 -1.02 22.42
C SER A 472 1.59 0.23 22.29
N ARG A 473 0.30 0.05 22.10
CA ARG A 473 -0.65 1.16 22.17
C ARG A 473 -0.74 1.62 23.63
N ASN A 474 -0.46 2.89 23.91
CA ASN A 474 -0.81 3.49 25.20
C ASN A 474 -2.34 3.62 25.23
N LEU A 475 -2.99 2.84 26.09
CA LEU A 475 -4.46 2.81 26.30
C LEU A 475 -4.91 4.10 26.99
#